data_d9269b6d3a198f6ad3b36d8332d484cf
#
_entry.id   d9269b6d3a198f6ad3b36d8332d484cf
#
_cell.length_a   1.000
_cell.length_b   1.000
_cell.length_c   1.000
_cell.angle_alpha   90.00
_cell.angle_beta   90.00
_cell.angle_gamma   90.00
#
_symmetry.space_group_name_H-M   'P 1'
#
loop_
_entity.id
_entity.type
_entity.pdbx_description
1 polymer ?
#
loop_
_entity_poly.entity_id
_entity_poly.type
_entity_poly.pdbx_seq_one_letter_code
_entity_poly.pdbx_strand_id
1 'polypeptide(L)'
;ITTWFINKYLPRHKLTIDIVHRSLLKDDCYGFLDATSYSRPRDFTISLHSKMKEIDYVKTLLHELVHLKQWVEGSLKMKSGRTYYKGKNVSDIKYYEQPHELEAFKLQEELYIQYNRDMCKSGKGKYNFKKLPQFTL
;
A
#
# COMPACT_ATOMS: atom_id res chain seq x y z
N ILE A 1 0.87 11.78 0.82
CA ILE A 1 1.24 10.40 1.24
C ILE A 1 1.90 9.67 0.08
N THR A 2 1.24 9.59 -1.06
CA THR A 2 1.77 8.88 -2.23
C THR A 2 3.11 9.46 -2.68
N THR A 3 3.21 10.77 -2.83
CA THR A 3 4.47 11.45 -3.20
C THR A 3 5.56 11.18 -2.17
N TRP A 4 5.23 11.28 -0.89
CA TRP A 4 6.17 10.97 0.18
C TRP A 4 6.71 9.55 0.06
N PHE A 5 5.81 8.58 -0.15
CA PHE A 5 6.19 7.16 -0.26
C PHE A 5 7.10 6.90 -1.47
N ILE A 6 6.71 7.41 -2.65
CA ILE A 6 7.47 7.20 -3.88
C ILE A 6 8.85 7.84 -3.77
N ASN A 7 8.94 9.05 -3.26
CA ASN A 7 10.24 9.74 -3.10
C ASN A 7 11.16 9.01 -2.12
N LYS A 8 10.60 8.38 -1.10
CA LYS A 8 11.38 7.69 -0.07
C LYS A 8 11.80 6.29 -0.49
N TYR A 9 10.93 5.53 -1.13
CA TYR A 9 11.12 4.10 -1.39
C TYR A 9 11.33 3.74 -2.86
N LEU A 10 10.87 4.56 -3.79
CA LEU A 10 10.96 4.30 -5.22
C LEU A 10 11.44 5.53 -6.00
N PRO A 11 12.49 6.22 -5.54
CA PRO A 11 12.86 7.54 -6.09
C PRO A 11 13.35 7.50 -7.53
N ARG A 12 13.76 6.34 -8.03
CA ARG A 12 14.31 6.18 -9.39
C ARG A 12 13.28 5.68 -10.40
N HIS A 13 12.03 5.51 -9.97
CA HIS A 13 10.96 4.98 -10.82
C HIS A 13 10.04 6.11 -11.27
N LYS A 14 9.69 6.08 -12.55
CA LYS A 14 8.66 6.96 -13.10
C LYS A 14 7.36 6.19 -13.12
N LEU A 15 6.43 6.55 -12.25
CA LEU A 15 5.18 5.85 -12.05
C LEU A 15 4.01 6.80 -12.28
N THR A 16 2.94 6.27 -12.88
CA THR A 16 1.66 6.94 -12.95
C THR A 16 0.72 6.27 -11.95
N ILE A 17 0.20 7.03 -11.01
CA ILE A 17 -0.66 6.52 -9.95
C ILE A 17 -1.90 7.38 -9.88
N ASP A 18 -3.06 6.76 -10.16
CA ASP A 18 -4.36 7.37 -9.99
C ASP A 18 -5.00 6.85 -8.72
N ILE A 19 -5.54 7.76 -7.93
CA ILE A 19 -6.29 7.40 -6.72
C ILE A 19 -7.76 7.69 -6.96
N VAL A 20 -8.58 6.67 -6.82
CA VAL A 20 -10.02 6.73 -7.06
C VAL A 20 -10.76 6.42 -5.76
N HIS A 21 -11.78 7.22 -5.47
CA HIS A 21 -12.64 7.03 -4.30
C HIS A 21 -14.01 6.56 -4.76
N ARG A 22 -14.45 5.40 -4.24
CA ARG A 22 -15.76 4.85 -4.53
C ARG A 22 -16.22 3.93 -3.40
N SER A 23 -17.49 3.55 -3.41
CA SER A 23 -17.98 2.59 -2.43
C SER A 23 -17.46 1.20 -2.76
N LEU A 24 -16.79 0.57 -1.80
CA LEU A 24 -16.22 -0.78 -1.94
C LEU A 24 -16.91 -1.80 -1.03
N LEU A 25 -18.08 -1.46 -0.47
CA LEU A 25 -18.80 -2.35 0.42
C LEU A 25 -19.20 -3.66 -0.25
N LYS A 26 -19.49 -3.64 -1.55
CA LYS A 26 -19.84 -4.83 -2.32
C LYS A 26 -18.63 -5.76 -2.56
N ASP A 27 -17.43 -5.20 -2.50
CA ASP A 27 -16.18 -5.95 -2.75
C ASP A 27 -15.55 -6.44 -1.45
N ASP A 28 -16.18 -6.19 -0.32
CA ASP A 28 -15.73 -6.61 1.01
C ASP A 28 -14.30 -6.15 1.35
N CYS A 29 -13.91 -4.99 0.86
CA CYS A 29 -12.58 -4.43 1.11
C CYS A 29 -12.63 -2.92 1.25
N TYR A 30 -11.57 -2.34 1.80
CA TYR A 30 -11.42 -0.89 1.94
C TYR A 30 -10.57 -0.27 0.84
N GLY A 31 -9.80 -1.07 0.14
CA GLY A 31 -8.98 -0.61 -0.96
C GLY A 31 -8.44 -1.76 -1.78
N PHE A 32 -8.03 -1.47 -3.00
CA PHE A 32 -7.29 -2.41 -3.83
C PHE A 32 -6.46 -1.68 -4.87
N LEU A 33 -5.48 -2.40 -5.40
CA LEU A 33 -4.54 -1.91 -6.39
C LEU A 33 -4.76 -2.64 -7.72
N ASP A 34 -4.87 -1.86 -8.79
CA ASP A 34 -4.87 -2.37 -10.16
C ASP A 34 -3.63 -1.87 -10.91
N ALA A 35 -3.02 -2.74 -11.69
CA ALA A 35 -1.96 -2.38 -12.60
C ALA A 35 -2.45 -2.53 -14.05
N THR A 36 -2.01 -1.67 -14.94
CA THR A 36 -2.39 -1.75 -16.36
C THR A 36 -1.70 -2.90 -17.08
N SER A 37 -0.62 -3.42 -16.52
CA SER A 37 0.14 -4.54 -17.06
C SER A 37 0.74 -5.33 -15.91
N TYR A 38 0.86 -6.64 -16.08
CA TYR A 38 1.51 -7.51 -15.09
C TYR A 38 2.98 -7.75 -15.38
N SER A 39 3.50 -7.18 -16.49
CA SER A 39 4.91 -7.24 -16.85
C SER A 39 5.54 -5.87 -16.61
N ARG A 40 6.34 -5.76 -15.55
CA ARG A 40 7.01 -4.53 -15.12
C ARG A 40 6.06 -3.32 -15.08
N PRO A 41 5.00 -3.38 -14.28
CA PRO A 41 3.98 -2.31 -14.27
C PRO A 41 4.57 -0.98 -13.83
N ARG A 42 4.10 0.11 -14.48
CA ARG A 42 4.47 1.49 -14.16
C ARG A 42 3.25 2.38 -14.00
N ASP A 43 2.08 1.86 -14.36
CA ASP A 43 0.80 2.57 -14.24
C ASP A 43 -0.12 1.80 -13.31
N PHE A 44 -0.61 2.50 -12.29
CA PHE A 44 -1.43 1.90 -11.25
C PHE A 44 -2.64 2.74 -10.94
N THR A 45 -3.70 2.07 -10.53
CA THR A 45 -4.88 2.72 -9.95
C THR A 45 -5.09 2.14 -8.55
N ILE A 46 -5.16 3.01 -7.56
CA ILE A 46 -5.50 2.65 -6.20
C ILE A 46 -6.93 3.10 -5.95
N SER A 47 -7.81 2.13 -5.68
CA SER A 47 -9.19 2.40 -5.32
C SER A 47 -9.33 2.35 -3.80
N LEU A 48 -9.94 3.39 -3.22
CA LEU A 48 -10.13 3.50 -1.79
C LEU A 48 -11.61 3.70 -1.48
N HIS A 49 -12.08 3.07 -0.42
CA HIS A 49 -13.46 3.23 0.02
C HIS A 49 -13.73 4.69 0.40
N SER A 50 -14.82 5.25 -0.11
CA SER A 50 -15.15 6.68 0.02
C SER A 50 -15.55 7.12 1.43
N LYS A 51 -15.93 6.17 2.29
CA LYS A 51 -16.39 6.47 3.66
C LYS A 51 -15.56 5.70 4.68
N MET A 52 -14.40 6.26 5.02
CA MET A 52 -13.52 5.73 6.06
C MET A 52 -13.11 6.85 7.01
N LYS A 53 -12.81 6.46 8.24
CA LYS A 53 -12.11 7.36 9.17
C LYS A 53 -10.73 7.68 8.60
N GLU A 54 -10.22 8.86 8.92
CA GLU A 54 -8.94 9.33 8.38
C GLU A 54 -7.79 8.35 8.64
N ILE A 55 -7.71 7.79 9.85
CA ILE A 55 -6.66 6.82 10.20
C ILE A 55 -6.75 5.56 9.33
N ASP A 56 -7.96 5.05 9.11
CA ASP A 56 -8.16 3.86 8.28
C ASP A 56 -7.83 4.14 6.82
N TYR A 57 -8.19 5.32 6.33
CA TYR A 57 -7.86 5.79 4.99
C TYR A 57 -6.35 5.81 4.77
N VAL A 58 -5.61 6.43 5.68
CA VAL A 58 -4.15 6.54 5.57
C VAL A 58 -3.49 5.17 5.59
N LYS A 59 -3.89 4.30 6.52
CA LYS A 59 -3.32 2.94 6.60
C LYS A 59 -3.66 2.10 5.39
N THR A 60 -4.89 2.20 4.87
CA THR A 60 -5.29 1.48 3.66
C THR A 60 -4.49 1.94 2.45
N LEU A 61 -4.32 3.26 2.28
CA LEU A 61 -3.49 3.79 1.21
C LEU A 61 -2.04 3.29 1.31
N LEU A 62 -1.46 3.31 2.51
CA LEU A 62 -0.10 2.81 2.72
C LEU A 62 0.01 1.31 2.43
N HIS A 63 -1.01 0.53 2.80
CA HIS A 63 -1.08 -0.89 2.48
C HIS A 63 -1.00 -1.13 0.96
N GLU A 64 -1.80 -0.39 0.20
CA GLU A 64 -1.81 -0.51 -1.26
C GLU A 64 -0.50 -0.01 -1.88
N LEU A 65 0.14 1.00 -1.31
CA LEU A 65 1.44 1.47 -1.75
C LEU A 65 2.54 0.43 -1.51
N VAL A 66 2.44 -0.37 -0.45
CA VAL A 66 3.35 -1.51 -0.24
C VAL A 66 3.20 -2.53 -1.36
N HIS A 67 1.97 -2.87 -1.74
CA HIS A 67 1.73 -3.76 -2.87
C HIS A 67 2.29 -3.18 -4.18
N LEU A 68 2.10 -1.89 -4.41
CA LEU A 68 2.67 -1.20 -5.57
C LEU A 68 4.19 -1.39 -5.60
N LYS A 69 4.87 -1.20 -4.48
CA LYS A 69 6.30 -1.41 -4.36
C LYS A 69 6.69 -2.86 -4.66
N GLN A 70 5.94 -3.82 -4.14
CA GLN A 70 6.16 -5.25 -4.43
C GLN A 70 6.08 -5.55 -5.92
N TRP A 71 5.10 -4.97 -6.63
CA TRP A 71 4.95 -5.11 -8.08
C TRP A 71 6.10 -4.45 -8.84
N VAL A 72 6.45 -3.22 -8.48
CA VAL A 72 7.52 -2.45 -9.15
C VAL A 72 8.87 -3.14 -9.00
N GLU A 73 9.16 -3.65 -7.81
CA GLU A 73 10.42 -4.34 -7.53
C GLU A 73 10.46 -5.78 -8.07
N GLY A 74 9.31 -6.30 -8.51
CA GLY A 74 9.23 -7.64 -9.04
C GLY A 74 9.17 -8.75 -7.99
N SER A 75 9.03 -8.41 -6.70
CA SER A 75 8.81 -9.40 -5.65
C SER A 75 7.46 -10.09 -5.82
N LEU A 76 6.46 -9.33 -6.25
CA LEU A 76 5.12 -9.80 -6.55
C LEU A 76 4.93 -9.85 -8.07
N LYS A 77 4.54 -11.00 -8.59
CA LYS A 77 4.36 -11.23 -10.03
C LYS A 77 3.13 -12.08 -10.27
N MET A 78 2.52 -11.89 -11.43
CA MET A 78 1.49 -12.78 -11.93
C MET A 78 2.00 -13.51 -13.16
N LYS A 79 1.85 -14.82 -13.20
CA LYS A 79 2.31 -15.67 -14.30
C LYS A 79 1.33 -16.79 -14.49
N SER A 80 0.80 -16.92 -15.71
CA SER A 80 -0.15 -17.98 -16.07
C SER A 80 -1.37 -18.01 -15.14
N GLY A 81 -1.89 -16.83 -14.76
CA GLY A 81 -3.06 -16.69 -13.89
C GLY A 81 -2.78 -16.98 -12.41
N ARG A 82 -1.53 -17.16 -12.03
CA ARG A 82 -1.13 -17.43 -10.65
C ARG A 82 -0.24 -16.33 -10.10
N THR A 83 -0.41 -16.03 -8.82
CA THR A 83 0.39 -15.03 -8.12
C THR A 83 1.61 -15.66 -7.49
N TYR A 84 2.78 -15.04 -7.74
CA TYR A 84 4.06 -15.45 -7.16
C TYR A 84 4.62 -14.33 -6.31
N TYR A 85 5.11 -14.68 -5.13
CA TYR A 85 5.80 -13.75 -4.26
C TYR A 85 7.18 -14.30 -3.92
N LYS A 86 8.22 -13.52 -4.28
CA LYS A 86 9.64 -13.93 -4.15
C LYS A 86 9.89 -15.31 -4.75
N GLY A 87 9.30 -15.56 -5.91
CA GLY A 87 9.49 -16.78 -6.66
C GLY A 87 8.63 -17.98 -6.24
N LYS A 88 7.78 -17.83 -5.22
CA LYS A 88 6.92 -18.90 -4.73
C LYS A 88 5.47 -18.64 -5.11
N ASN A 89 4.76 -19.68 -5.60
CA ASN A 89 3.33 -19.60 -5.87
C ASN A 89 2.56 -19.43 -4.55
N VAL A 90 1.78 -18.36 -4.44
CA VAL A 90 1.00 -18.05 -3.23
C VAL A 90 -0.50 -18.09 -3.48
N SER A 91 -0.94 -18.46 -4.71
CA SER A 91 -2.34 -18.43 -5.10
C SER A 91 -3.24 -19.34 -4.26
N ASP A 92 -2.71 -20.46 -3.77
CA ASP A 92 -3.48 -21.43 -2.99
C ASP A 92 -3.45 -21.16 -1.48
N ILE A 93 -2.74 -20.12 -1.05
CA ILE A 93 -2.66 -19.71 0.35
C ILE A 93 -3.84 -18.78 0.66
N LYS A 94 -4.45 -18.96 1.83
CA LYS A 94 -5.53 -18.08 2.29
C LYS A 94 -5.06 -16.62 2.33
N TYR A 95 -5.93 -15.70 1.94
CA TYR A 95 -5.60 -14.27 1.79
C TYR A 95 -4.80 -13.71 2.97
N TYR A 96 -5.28 -13.90 4.19
CA TYR A 96 -4.63 -13.34 5.38
C TYR A 96 -3.32 -14.05 5.77
N GLU A 97 -3.01 -15.16 5.12
CA GLU A 97 -1.78 -15.92 5.36
C GLU A 97 -0.76 -15.74 4.22
N GLN A 98 -1.14 -15.07 3.14
CA GLN A 98 -0.24 -14.80 2.01
C GLN A 98 0.91 -13.90 2.45
N PRO A 99 2.18 -14.26 2.16
CA PRO A 99 3.33 -13.51 2.69
C PRO A 99 3.38 -12.04 2.25
N HIS A 100 2.95 -11.71 1.04
CA HIS A 100 2.90 -10.32 0.58
C HIS A 100 1.83 -9.50 1.30
N GLU A 101 0.71 -10.14 1.70
CA GLU A 101 -0.32 -9.48 2.51
C GLU A 101 0.17 -9.28 3.95
N LEU A 102 0.83 -10.29 4.53
CA LEU A 102 1.42 -10.15 5.87
C LEU A 102 2.44 -9.03 5.92
N GLU A 103 3.28 -8.90 4.91
CA GLU A 103 4.23 -7.80 4.80
C GLU A 103 3.50 -6.45 4.72
N ALA A 104 2.45 -6.35 3.88
CA ALA A 104 1.71 -5.11 3.72
C ALA A 104 0.99 -4.71 5.02
N PHE A 105 0.40 -5.64 5.75
CA PHE A 105 -0.24 -5.35 7.04
C PHE A 105 0.76 -4.88 8.08
N LYS A 106 1.93 -5.48 8.12
CA LYS A 106 2.99 -5.07 9.03
C LYS A 106 3.52 -3.67 8.67
N LEU A 107 3.86 -3.47 7.40
CA LEU A 107 4.48 -2.24 6.94
C LEU A 107 3.52 -1.05 6.97
N GLN A 108 2.22 -1.24 6.78
CA GLN A 108 1.28 -0.12 6.88
C GLN A 108 1.34 0.56 8.25
N GLU A 109 1.54 -0.20 9.32
CA GLU A 109 1.65 0.35 10.68
C GLU A 109 2.96 1.12 10.88
N GLU A 110 4.06 0.54 10.44
CA GLU A 110 5.37 1.19 10.50
C GLU A 110 5.41 2.47 9.67
N LEU A 111 4.87 2.42 8.46
CA LEU A 111 4.83 3.55 7.53
C LEU A 111 3.92 4.66 8.03
N TYR A 112 2.81 4.31 8.70
CA TYR A 112 1.94 5.29 9.32
C TYR A 112 2.69 6.15 10.35
N ILE A 113 3.49 5.49 11.19
CA ILE A 113 4.32 6.18 12.18
C ILE A 113 5.38 7.05 11.50
N GLN A 114 6.08 6.51 10.51
CA GLN A 114 7.11 7.24 9.78
C GLN A 114 6.55 8.46 9.06
N TYR A 115 5.42 8.30 8.36
CA TYR A 115 4.79 9.39 7.65
C TYR A 115 4.43 10.54 8.58
N ASN A 116 3.79 10.23 9.69
CA ASN A 116 3.39 11.26 10.65
C ASN A 116 4.61 11.93 11.30
N ARG A 117 5.66 11.17 11.58
CA ARG A 117 6.91 11.70 12.11
C ARG A 117 7.55 12.68 11.12
N ASP A 118 7.65 12.29 9.85
CA ASP A 118 8.26 13.13 8.81
C ASP A 118 7.43 14.40 8.57
N MET A 119 6.10 14.30 8.59
CA MET A 119 5.23 15.45 8.44
C MET A 119 5.30 16.39 9.63
N CYS A 120 5.37 15.87 10.84
CA CYS A 120 5.55 16.71 12.04
C CYS A 120 6.87 17.46 12.03
N LYS A 121 7.96 16.82 11.61
CA LYS A 121 9.27 17.48 11.47
C LYS A 121 9.27 18.61 10.45
N SER A 122 8.53 18.45 9.35
CA SER A 122 8.43 19.46 8.32
C SER A 122 7.39 20.55 8.61
N GLY A 123 6.66 20.43 9.70
CA GLY A 123 5.56 21.33 10.04
C GLY A 123 4.33 21.16 9.15
N LYS A 124 4.25 20.10 8.36
CA LYS A 124 3.17 19.82 7.40
C LYS A 124 2.17 18.77 7.88
N GLY A 125 2.45 18.15 9.02
CA GLY A 125 1.60 17.08 9.54
C GLY A 125 0.38 17.59 10.27
N LYS A 126 -0.73 16.87 10.12
CA LYS A 126 -1.97 17.12 10.86
C LYS A 126 -1.97 16.45 12.23
N TYR A 127 -1.06 15.53 12.46
CA TYR A 127 -1.04 14.68 13.64
C TYR A 127 0.00 15.16 14.65
N ASN A 128 -0.37 15.13 15.92
CA ASN A 128 0.58 15.30 17.00
C ASN A 128 1.22 13.94 17.27
N PHE A 129 2.52 13.82 17.04
CA PHE A 129 3.26 12.57 17.23
C PHE A 129 3.07 11.97 18.64
N LYS A 130 2.95 12.81 19.67
CA LYS A 130 2.72 12.35 21.04
C LYS A 130 1.37 11.67 21.25
N LYS A 131 0.41 11.91 20.33
CA LYS A 131 -0.93 11.32 20.39
C LYS A 131 -1.09 10.11 19.47
N LEU A 132 -0.04 9.73 18.72
CA LEU A 132 -0.10 8.56 17.88
C LEU A 132 -0.12 7.30 18.75
N PRO A 133 -0.89 6.27 18.32
CA PRO A 133 -0.84 4.99 19.02
C PRO A 133 0.59 4.45 19.00
N GLN A 134 1.00 3.88 20.12
CA GLN A 134 2.29 3.20 20.18
C GLN A 134 2.10 1.80 19.63
N PHE A 135 2.76 1.51 18.51
CA PHE A 135 2.78 0.17 17.94
C PHE A 135 4.07 -0.53 18.38
N THR A 136 3.91 -1.73 18.91
CA THR A 136 5.04 -2.61 19.15
C THR A 136 5.33 -3.32 17.84
N LEU A 137 6.44 -2.98 17.25
CA LEU A 137 6.87 -3.56 15.97
C LEU A 137 7.63 -4.86 16.21
#